data_350df8156f5c01f962e513a24a2c425d
#
_entry.id   350df8156f5c01f962e513a24a2c425d
#
_cell.length_a   1.000
_cell.length_b   1.000
_cell.length_c   1.000
_cell.angle_alpha   90.00
_cell.angle_beta   90.00
_cell.angle_gamma   90.00
#
_symmetry.space_group_name_H-M   'P 1'
#
loop_
_entity.id
_entity.type
_entity.pdbx_description
1 polymer ?
#
loop_
_entity_poly.entity_id
_entity_poly.type
_entity_poly.pdbx_seq_one_letter_code
_entity_poly.pdbx_strand_id
1 'polypeptide(L)'
;AGEARASLYQALDKARAGEMAESEQCMIEADTQLKKAHDVQTELITRDLNGSLPMSLLLVHAQDQLMTTMSEQSLIEHMIGLIRDIGMNGGK
;
A
#
# COMPACT_ATOMS: atom_id res chain seq x y z
N ALA A 1 4.91 3.09 6.13
CA ALA A 1 3.80 2.16 5.85
C ALA A 1 2.45 2.71 6.29
N GLY A 2 2.41 3.50 7.37
CA GLY A 2 1.15 4.07 7.85
C GLY A 2 0.48 4.99 6.85
N GLU A 3 1.26 5.83 6.18
CA GLU A 3 0.72 6.75 5.17
C GLU A 3 0.18 5.99 3.96
N ALA A 4 0.90 4.96 3.53
CA ALA A 4 0.48 4.15 2.39
C ALA A 4 -0.81 3.41 2.72
N ARG A 5 -0.92 2.86 3.92
CA ARG A 5 -2.13 2.16 4.35
C ARG A 5 -3.31 3.13 4.37
N ALA A 6 -3.12 4.33 4.89
CA ALA A 6 -4.17 5.35 4.89
C ALA A 6 -4.63 5.69 3.47
N SER A 7 -3.69 5.84 2.54
CA SER A 7 -4.01 6.11 1.14
C SER A 7 -4.78 4.97 0.50
N LEU A 8 -4.43 3.72 0.85
CA LEU A 8 -5.13 2.54 0.32
C LEU A 8 -6.60 2.51 0.76
N TYR A 9 -6.85 2.74 2.04
CA TYR A 9 -8.23 2.75 2.54
C TYR A 9 -9.01 3.93 2.01
N GLN A 10 -8.36 5.07 1.85
CA GLN A 10 -8.98 6.24 1.22
C GLN A 10 -9.38 5.93 -0.22
N ALA A 11 -8.52 5.23 -0.97
CA ALA A 11 -8.82 4.79 -2.32
C ALA A 11 -10.06 3.90 -2.36
N LEU A 12 -10.15 2.98 -1.42
CA LEU A 12 -11.30 2.09 -1.33
C LEU A 12 -12.58 2.87 -1.02
N ASP A 13 -12.51 3.82 -0.09
CA ASP A 13 -13.66 4.67 0.25
C ASP A 13 -14.12 5.50 -0.95
N LYS A 14 -13.19 6.03 -1.72
CA LYS A 14 -13.51 6.79 -2.93
C LYS A 14 -14.18 5.91 -3.97
N ALA A 15 -13.70 4.69 -4.14
CA ALA A 15 -14.31 3.73 -5.07
C ALA A 15 -15.74 3.40 -4.66
N ARG A 16 -15.97 3.19 -3.37
CA ARG A 16 -17.30 2.90 -2.83
C ARG A 16 -18.26 4.06 -3.04
N ALA A 17 -17.75 5.28 -3.06
CA ALA A 17 -18.54 6.48 -3.32
C ALA A 17 -18.76 6.74 -4.82
N GLY A 18 -18.21 5.92 -5.68
CA GLY A 18 -18.33 6.09 -7.12
C GLY A 18 -17.30 7.06 -7.71
N GLU A 19 -16.37 7.54 -6.90
CA GLU A 19 -15.37 8.51 -7.34
C GLU A 19 -14.11 7.76 -7.81
N MET A 20 -14.23 7.09 -8.97
CA MET A 20 -13.18 6.19 -9.46
C MET A 20 -11.88 6.92 -9.82
N ALA A 21 -11.96 8.13 -10.38
CA ALA A 21 -10.76 8.88 -10.72
C ALA A 21 -9.96 9.24 -9.46
N GLU A 22 -10.63 9.63 -8.39
CA GLU A 22 -9.98 9.96 -7.13
C GLU A 22 -9.44 8.70 -6.46
N SER A 23 -10.17 7.59 -6.57
CA SER A 23 -9.72 6.30 -6.07
C SER A 23 -8.40 5.90 -6.73
N GLU A 24 -8.34 6.02 -8.04
CA GLU A 24 -7.13 5.69 -8.80
C GLU A 24 -5.95 6.57 -8.37
N GLN A 25 -6.19 7.85 -8.14
CA GLN A 25 -5.16 8.76 -7.69
C GLN A 25 -4.61 8.37 -6.31
N CYS A 26 -5.49 7.97 -5.40
CA CYS A 26 -5.07 7.49 -4.09
C CYS A 26 -4.26 6.20 -4.20
N MET A 27 -4.62 5.30 -5.13
CA MET A 27 -3.86 4.07 -5.36
C MET A 27 -2.46 4.37 -5.88
N ILE A 28 -2.33 5.34 -6.78
CA ILE A 28 -1.03 5.76 -7.31
C ILE A 28 -0.16 6.32 -6.18
N GLU A 29 -0.74 7.16 -5.32
CA GLU A 29 -0.03 7.69 -4.16
C GLU A 29 0.45 6.58 -3.24
N ALA A 30 -0.42 5.62 -2.94
CA ALA A 30 -0.08 4.50 -2.07
C ALA A 30 1.07 3.69 -2.66
N ASP A 31 1.01 3.41 -3.96
CA ASP A 31 2.05 2.65 -4.65
C ASP A 31 3.39 3.38 -4.59
N THR A 32 3.39 4.68 -4.82
CA THR A 32 4.59 5.50 -4.74
C THR A 32 5.19 5.47 -3.34
N GLN A 33 4.36 5.60 -2.32
CA GLN A 33 4.79 5.57 -0.92
C GLN A 33 5.37 4.21 -0.54
N LEU A 34 4.75 3.12 -1.02
CA LEU A 34 5.22 1.75 -0.74
C LEU A 34 6.56 1.47 -1.42
N LYS A 35 6.72 1.91 -2.66
CA LYS A 35 7.99 1.75 -3.37
C LYS A 35 9.11 2.51 -2.68
N LYS A 36 8.83 3.72 -2.23
CA LYS A 36 9.79 4.53 -1.50
C LYS A 36 10.19 3.86 -0.18
N ALA A 37 9.22 3.35 0.56
CA ALA A 37 9.50 2.66 1.81
C ALA A 37 10.34 1.40 1.58
N HIS A 38 10.02 0.64 0.53
CA HIS A 38 10.77 -0.55 0.16
C HIS A 38 12.23 -0.20 -0.17
N ASP A 39 12.44 0.85 -0.96
CA ASP A 39 13.78 1.28 -1.35
C ASP A 39 14.60 1.73 -0.15
N VAL A 40 13.99 2.48 0.76
CA VAL A 40 14.66 2.94 1.98
C VAL A 40 15.07 1.74 2.84
N GLN A 41 14.18 0.76 3.00
CA GLN A 41 14.49 -0.44 3.78
C GLN A 41 15.61 -1.25 3.15
N THR A 42 15.57 -1.41 1.83
CA THR A 42 16.63 -2.13 1.11
C THR A 42 17.97 -1.45 1.31
N GLU A 43 18.00 -0.13 1.23
CA GLU A 43 19.24 0.63 1.44
C GLU A 43 19.77 0.47 2.85
N LEU A 44 18.89 0.54 3.85
CA LEU A 44 19.28 0.37 5.24
C LEU A 44 19.84 -1.03 5.52
N ILE A 45 19.19 -2.05 4.98
CA ILE A 45 19.65 -3.43 5.13
C ILE A 45 21.02 -3.61 4.49
N THR A 46 21.20 -3.04 3.30
CA THR A 46 22.46 -3.16 2.57
C THR A 46 23.61 -2.45 3.30
N ARG A 47 23.32 -1.29 3.90
CA ARG A 47 24.36 -0.51 4.61
C ARG A 47 24.73 -1.11 5.95
N ASP A 48 23.80 -1.75 6.61
CA ASP A 48 23.96 -2.15 8.01
C ASP A 48 23.96 -3.66 8.17
N LEU A 49 24.76 -4.33 7.35
CA LEU A 49 24.90 -5.79 7.43
C LEU A 49 25.43 -6.25 8.79
N ASN A 50 26.15 -5.38 9.49
CA ASN A 50 26.70 -5.67 10.82
C ASN A 50 26.02 -4.86 11.92
N GLY A 51 24.79 -4.44 11.68
CA GLY A 51 24.04 -3.62 12.62
C GLY A 51 23.81 -4.29 13.96
N SER A 52 23.55 -3.47 14.97
CA SER A 52 23.27 -3.96 16.31
C SER A 52 21.98 -4.76 16.34
N LEU A 53 21.83 -5.64 17.30
CA LEU A 53 20.61 -6.43 17.47
C LEU A 53 19.33 -5.56 17.52
N PRO A 54 19.30 -4.44 18.27
CA PRO A 54 18.12 -3.56 18.26
C PRO A 54 17.78 -3.02 16.88
N MET A 55 18.79 -2.67 16.06
CA MET A 55 18.54 -2.20 14.70
C MET A 55 18.00 -3.32 13.81
N SER A 56 18.55 -4.53 13.95
CA SER A 56 18.07 -5.68 13.18
C SER A 56 16.61 -6.01 13.50
N LEU A 57 16.24 -5.95 14.78
CA LEU A 57 14.85 -6.19 15.20
C LEU A 57 13.92 -5.12 14.65
N LEU A 58 14.36 -3.86 14.65
CA LEU A 58 13.58 -2.76 14.11
C LEU A 58 13.34 -2.94 12.61
N LEU A 59 14.37 -3.35 11.88
CA LEU A 59 14.26 -3.60 10.44
C LEU A 59 13.32 -4.76 10.12
N VAL A 60 13.37 -5.83 10.91
CA VAL A 60 12.45 -6.96 10.73
C VAL A 60 11.01 -6.49 10.94
N HIS A 61 10.77 -5.71 12.00
CA HIS A 61 9.43 -5.19 12.28
C HIS A 61 8.94 -4.29 11.13
N ALA A 62 9.80 -3.40 10.65
CA ALA A 62 9.47 -2.51 9.55
C ALA A 62 9.17 -3.29 8.26
N GLN A 63 9.92 -4.34 8.00
CA GLN A 63 9.71 -5.18 6.83
C GLN A 63 8.38 -5.93 6.92
N ASP A 64 8.04 -6.44 8.10
CA ASP A 64 6.75 -7.08 8.32
C ASP A 64 5.59 -6.12 8.05
N GLN A 65 5.72 -4.88 8.52
CA GLN A 65 4.70 -3.85 8.29
C GLN A 65 4.56 -3.54 6.80
N LEU A 66 5.68 -3.45 6.10
CA LEU A 66 5.67 -3.18 4.67
C LEU A 66 4.99 -4.31 3.90
N MET A 67 5.35 -5.55 4.21
CA MET A 67 4.79 -6.71 3.51
C MET A 67 3.30 -6.85 3.78
N THR A 68 2.86 -6.59 5.00
CA THR A 68 1.44 -6.61 5.34
C THR A 68 0.69 -5.54 4.54
N THR A 69 1.25 -4.34 4.45
CA THR A 69 0.63 -3.25 3.69
C THR A 69 0.57 -3.56 2.20
N MET A 70 1.61 -4.21 1.66
CA MET A 70 1.61 -4.63 0.25
C MET A 70 0.54 -5.68 -0.03
N SER A 71 0.30 -6.58 0.92
CA SER A 71 -0.79 -7.55 0.81
C SER A 71 -2.15 -6.84 0.80
N GLU A 72 -2.30 -5.85 1.67
CA GLU A 72 -3.52 -5.04 1.68
C GLU A 72 -3.69 -4.27 0.36
N GLN A 73 -2.61 -3.77 -0.20
CA GLN A 73 -2.64 -3.09 -1.51
C GLN A 73 -3.21 -4.00 -2.58
N SER A 74 -2.71 -5.23 -2.66
CA SER A 74 -3.18 -6.19 -3.65
C SER A 74 -4.66 -6.50 -3.47
N LEU A 75 -5.08 -6.74 -2.23
CA LEU A 75 -6.47 -7.03 -1.93
C LEU A 75 -7.37 -5.85 -2.28
N ILE A 76 -6.98 -4.65 -1.90
CA ILE A 76 -7.76 -3.44 -2.16
C ILE A 76 -7.87 -3.17 -3.66
N GLU A 77 -6.81 -3.41 -4.43
CA GLU A 77 -6.87 -3.29 -5.88
C GLU A 77 -7.95 -4.19 -6.47
N HIS A 78 -8.01 -5.43 -6.00
CA HIS A 78 -9.04 -6.37 -6.46
C HIS A 78 -10.44 -5.93 -6.04
N MET A 79 -10.57 -5.42 -4.82
CA MET A 79 -11.85 -4.91 -4.33
C MET A 79 -12.32 -3.71 -5.15
N ILE A 80 -11.44 -2.80 -5.46
CA ILE A 80 -11.76 -1.63 -6.30
C ILE A 80 -12.16 -2.08 -7.70
N GLY A 81 -11.43 -3.05 -8.26
CA GLY A 81 -11.76 -3.63 -9.55
C GLY A 81 -13.15 -4.23 -9.57
N LEU A 82 -13.49 -4.95 -8.51
CA LEU A 82 -14.82 -5.55 -8.37
C LEU A 82 -15.90 -4.47 -8.30
N ILE A 83 -15.68 -3.44 -7.52
CA ILE A 83 -16.63 -2.32 -7.40
C ILE A 83 -16.84 -1.65 -8.75
N ARG A 84 -15.76 -1.41 -9.49
CA ARG A 84 -15.84 -0.82 -10.82
C ARG A 84 -16.63 -1.68 -11.79
N ASP A 85 -16.35 -2.99 -11.79
CA ASP A 85 -17.02 -3.92 -12.70
C ASP A 85 -18.51 -4.02 -12.39
N ILE A 86 -18.86 -4.10 -11.13
CA ILE A 86 -20.28 -4.11 -10.70
C ILE A 86 -20.95 -2.81 -11.09
N GLY A 87 -20.29 -1.68 -10.88
CA GLY A 87 -20.81 -0.38 -11.24
C GLY A 87 -21.07 -0.24 -12.73
N MET A 88 -20.17 -0.73 -13.56
CA MET A 88 -20.32 -0.70 -15.01
C MET A 88 -21.46 -1.59 -15.48
N ASN A 89 -21.62 -2.74 -14.86
CA ASN A 89 -22.66 -3.70 -15.25
C ASN A 89 -23.98 -3.45 -14.57
N GLY A 90 -23.92 -2.98 -13.31
CA GLY A 90 -25.13 -2.73 -12.52
C GLY A 90 -25.82 -1.43 -12.80
N GLY A 91 -25.18 -0.52 -13.52
CA GLY A 91 -25.75 0.77 -13.87
C GLY A 91 -26.84 0.72 -14.92
N LYS A 92 -27.19 -0.46 -15.32
CA LYS A 92 -28.27 -0.69 -16.29
C LYS A 92 -29.66 -0.59 -15.66
#